data_c82d659bce0f8ca6e1799b449f78df36
#
_entry.id   c82d659bce0f8ca6e1799b449f78df36
#
_cell.length_a   1.000
_cell.length_b   1.000
_cell.length_c   1.000
_cell.angle_alpha   90.00
_cell.angle_beta   90.00
_cell.angle_gamma   90.00
#
_symmetry.space_group_name_H-M   'P 1'
#
loop_
_entity.id
_entity.type
_entity.pdbx_description
1 polymer ?
#
loop_
_entity_poly.entity_id
_entity_poly.type
_entity_poly.pdbx_seq_one_letter_code
_entity_poly.pdbx_strand_id
1 'polypeptide(L)'
;MTAAPRLTFFCELERAAFARLFAEPTVIDHVRALEAGVCVGVLDLSAERAAVLRRLSKAGVPLTAWLLLPEDQGYWFNINNYREAVARYAAFQEWTAEHGLIWRAIGLDIEFDMRDLRAILADRRQLARVMLRNLFDHQRRRRAVAAYHALAERIRADGYQTESYILPFALDERRIGATLLQRLTGLLDVPVDRELPMLYSSFLRPFGAGVLWSYGRDVQALAVGSTGGGVSVGGADRIAPLSWEELARDLRLAHRLCDTIAVFSLEGCVRAGYLERLRSFDWDAPVDLPVREAMQVERFRALLRSILWISARMPQITLAAVGASAVVWWAQRGRR
;
A
#
# COMPACT_ATOMS: atom_id res chain seq x y z
N MET A 1 1.35 8.91 -29.87
CA MET A 1 2.06 8.06 -28.89
C MET A 1 2.11 8.84 -27.60
N THR A 2 1.49 8.32 -26.56
CA THR A 2 1.63 8.84 -25.21
C THR A 2 3.04 8.55 -24.70
N ALA A 3 3.63 9.41 -23.86
CA ALA A 3 4.92 9.11 -23.24
C ALA A 3 4.78 7.86 -22.34
N ALA A 4 5.82 7.02 -22.30
CA ALA A 4 5.83 5.88 -21.38
C ALA A 4 5.66 6.34 -19.93
N PRO A 5 4.94 5.61 -19.08
CA PRO A 5 4.72 5.99 -17.70
C PRO A 5 6.02 5.89 -16.89
N ARG A 6 6.10 6.66 -15.80
CA ARG A 6 7.18 6.52 -14.82
C ARG A 6 7.01 5.21 -14.07
N LEU A 7 7.94 4.29 -14.28
CA LEU A 7 7.95 2.99 -13.61
C LEU A 7 8.72 3.02 -12.30
N THR A 8 8.24 2.26 -11.33
CA THR A 8 8.98 1.91 -10.10
C THR A 8 8.74 0.44 -9.80
N PHE A 9 9.78 -0.29 -9.47
CA PHE A 9 9.65 -1.69 -9.05
C PHE A 9 9.84 -1.78 -7.54
N PHE A 10 8.91 -2.43 -6.85
CA PHE A 10 9.12 -2.84 -5.47
C PHE A 10 10.11 -4.00 -5.42
N CYS A 11 11.01 -3.97 -4.45
CA CYS A 11 11.95 -5.05 -4.18
C CYS A 11 11.95 -5.36 -2.69
N GLU A 12 11.44 -6.55 -2.32
CA GLU A 12 11.26 -6.98 -0.94
C GLU A 12 12.05 -8.27 -0.70
N LEU A 13 13.34 -8.11 -0.50
CA LEU A 13 14.27 -9.24 -0.34
C LEU A 13 15.14 -9.08 0.91
N GLU A 14 15.34 -10.21 1.59
CA GLU A 14 16.34 -10.37 2.63
C GLU A 14 17.74 -10.06 2.10
N ARG A 15 18.66 -9.64 2.99
CA ARG A 15 20.01 -9.17 2.67
C ARG A 15 20.73 -10.02 1.63
N ALA A 16 20.81 -11.33 1.85
CA ALA A 16 21.56 -12.21 0.95
C ALA A 16 20.89 -12.36 -0.44
N ALA A 17 19.56 -12.40 -0.48
CA ALA A 17 18.83 -12.48 -1.73
C ALA A 17 18.88 -11.14 -2.49
N PHE A 18 18.80 -10.02 -1.78
CA PHE A 18 18.98 -8.68 -2.34
C PHE A 18 20.35 -8.51 -2.98
N ALA A 19 21.42 -8.91 -2.27
CA ALA A 19 22.76 -8.86 -2.80
C ALA A 19 22.93 -9.75 -4.06
N ARG A 20 22.37 -10.96 -4.06
CA ARG A 20 22.38 -11.86 -5.22
C ARG A 20 21.62 -11.30 -6.41
N LEU A 21 20.42 -10.76 -6.20
CA LEU A 21 19.62 -10.18 -7.29
C LEU A 21 20.40 -9.11 -8.05
N PHE A 22 21.03 -8.20 -7.33
CA PHE A 22 21.79 -7.11 -7.94
C PHE A 22 23.26 -7.45 -8.22
N ALA A 23 23.72 -8.66 -7.89
CA ALA A 23 25.01 -9.15 -8.40
C ALA A 23 24.96 -9.38 -9.92
N GLU A 24 23.78 -9.65 -10.47
CA GLU A 24 23.54 -9.78 -11.91
C GLU A 24 23.53 -8.39 -12.57
N PRO A 25 24.55 -8.02 -13.36
CA PRO A 25 24.62 -6.68 -13.98
C PRO A 25 23.42 -6.38 -14.87
N THR A 26 22.89 -7.39 -15.54
CA THR A 26 21.73 -7.29 -16.44
C THR A 26 20.49 -6.72 -15.76
N VAL A 27 20.28 -6.97 -14.45
CA VAL A 27 19.14 -6.44 -13.70
C VAL A 27 19.21 -4.91 -13.63
N ILE A 28 20.39 -4.38 -13.28
CA ILE A 28 20.60 -2.92 -13.22
C ILE A 28 20.46 -2.31 -14.61
N ASP A 29 20.99 -2.95 -15.64
CA ASP A 29 20.92 -2.47 -17.01
C ASP A 29 19.48 -2.42 -17.53
N HIS A 30 18.67 -3.43 -17.21
CA HIS A 30 17.25 -3.43 -17.56
C HIS A 30 16.47 -2.30 -16.83
N VAL A 31 16.67 -2.14 -15.51
CA VAL A 31 16.02 -1.08 -14.73
C VAL A 31 16.40 0.30 -15.28
N ARG A 32 17.66 0.53 -15.63
CA ARG A 32 18.12 1.77 -16.26
C ARG A 32 17.52 1.99 -17.65
N ALA A 33 17.52 0.95 -18.49
CA ALA A 33 16.96 1.04 -19.84
C ALA A 33 15.46 1.34 -19.85
N LEU A 34 14.76 0.98 -18.75
CA LEU A 34 13.36 1.32 -18.51
C LEU A 34 13.18 2.70 -17.84
N GLU A 35 14.27 3.41 -17.55
CA GLU A 35 14.26 4.64 -16.75
C GLU A 35 13.48 4.49 -15.44
N ALA A 36 13.46 3.27 -14.89
CA ALA A 36 12.65 2.92 -13.74
C ALA A 36 13.37 3.19 -12.42
N GLY A 37 12.58 3.50 -11.38
CA GLY A 37 13.02 3.53 -9.99
C GLY A 37 12.91 2.18 -9.32
N VAL A 38 13.57 2.04 -8.15
CA VAL A 38 13.40 0.88 -7.27
C VAL A 38 12.96 1.35 -5.88
N CYS A 39 11.83 0.82 -5.45
CA CYS A 39 11.33 0.96 -4.09
C CYS A 39 11.82 -0.24 -3.26
N VAL A 40 12.79 0.00 -2.41
CA VAL A 40 13.52 -1.05 -1.68
C VAL A 40 12.93 -1.24 -0.29
N GLY A 41 12.48 -2.45 0.01
CA GLY A 41 12.15 -2.87 1.36
C GLY A 41 13.42 -2.86 2.23
N VAL A 42 13.53 -1.88 3.11
CA VAL A 42 14.68 -1.74 4.01
C VAL A 42 14.45 -2.63 5.23
N LEU A 43 14.77 -3.91 5.09
CA LEU A 43 14.61 -4.94 6.13
C LEU A 43 15.74 -4.88 7.16
N ASP A 44 16.95 -4.57 6.71
CA ASP A 44 18.12 -4.44 7.55
C ASP A 44 18.92 -3.18 7.18
N LEU A 45 19.78 -2.73 8.09
CA LEU A 45 20.65 -1.56 7.94
C LEU A 45 22.13 -2.01 7.83
N SER A 46 22.39 -3.03 7.03
CA SER A 46 23.73 -3.59 6.86
C SER A 46 24.58 -2.80 5.86
N ALA A 47 25.91 -2.91 6.03
CA ALA A 47 26.86 -2.35 5.09
C ALA A 47 26.77 -3.01 3.71
N GLU A 48 26.42 -4.30 3.64
CA GLU A 48 26.21 -5.03 2.39
C GLU A 48 25.04 -4.45 1.60
N ARG A 49 23.87 -4.20 2.26
CA ARG A 49 22.73 -3.55 1.63
C ARG A 49 23.11 -2.16 1.14
N ALA A 50 23.81 -1.38 1.97
CA ALA A 50 24.30 -0.05 1.59
C ALA A 50 25.21 -0.07 0.37
N ALA A 51 26.08 -1.07 0.25
CA ALA A 51 26.98 -1.21 -0.91
C ALA A 51 26.19 -1.42 -2.21
N VAL A 52 25.12 -2.24 -2.19
CA VAL A 52 24.24 -2.45 -3.34
C VAL A 52 23.50 -1.16 -3.70
N LEU A 53 22.95 -0.46 -2.71
CA LEU A 53 22.21 0.79 -2.92
C LEU A 53 23.09 1.90 -3.52
N ARG A 54 24.33 2.04 -3.06
CA ARG A 54 25.30 2.96 -3.66
C ARG A 54 25.58 2.61 -5.13
N ARG A 55 25.67 1.31 -5.46
CA ARG A 55 25.86 0.86 -6.84
C ARG A 55 24.66 1.23 -7.72
N LEU A 56 23.45 1.04 -7.24
CA LEU A 56 22.22 1.46 -7.92
C LEU A 56 22.18 2.98 -8.12
N SER A 57 22.47 3.77 -7.09
CA SER A 57 22.53 5.23 -7.17
C SER A 57 23.61 5.70 -8.17
N LYS A 58 24.81 5.09 -8.16
CA LYS A 58 25.86 5.39 -9.13
C LYS A 58 25.46 5.05 -10.56
N ALA A 59 24.59 4.05 -10.74
CA ALA A 59 24.02 3.69 -12.02
C ALA A 59 22.89 4.64 -12.46
N GLY A 60 22.51 5.63 -11.65
CA GLY A 60 21.46 6.59 -11.94
C GLY A 60 20.05 6.06 -11.66
N VAL A 61 19.88 4.96 -10.92
CA VAL A 61 18.58 4.40 -10.58
C VAL A 61 17.98 5.20 -9.40
N PRO A 62 16.81 5.84 -9.55
CA PRO A 62 16.13 6.50 -8.44
C PRO A 62 15.68 5.50 -7.39
N LEU A 63 15.98 5.78 -6.11
CA LEU A 63 15.66 4.89 -5.00
C LEU A 63 14.59 5.50 -4.09
N THR A 64 13.59 4.70 -3.73
CA THR A 64 12.65 4.95 -2.64
C THR A 64 12.95 3.96 -1.51
N ALA A 65 13.09 4.44 -0.28
CA ALA A 65 13.25 3.57 0.87
C ALA A 65 11.86 3.21 1.44
N TRP A 66 11.50 1.96 1.35
CA TRP A 66 10.32 1.40 1.97
C TRP A 66 10.72 0.83 3.33
N LEU A 67 10.38 1.56 4.41
CA LEU A 67 10.82 1.22 5.75
C LEU A 67 9.99 0.07 6.33
N LEU A 68 10.68 -0.98 6.73
CA LEU A 68 10.10 -2.18 7.33
C LEU A 68 10.71 -2.45 8.71
N LEU A 69 9.97 -3.15 9.54
CA LEU A 69 10.39 -3.61 10.86
C LEU A 69 10.71 -5.11 10.82
N PRO A 70 11.44 -5.63 11.82
CA PRO A 70 11.52 -7.07 12.05
C PRO A 70 10.12 -7.69 12.24
N GLU A 71 9.96 -8.95 11.85
CA GLU A 71 8.66 -9.64 11.92
C GLU A 71 8.06 -9.70 13.34
N ASP A 72 8.90 -9.86 14.35
CA ASP A 72 8.50 -9.85 15.75
C ASP A 72 8.00 -8.48 16.24
N GLN A 73 8.31 -7.40 15.50
CA GLN A 73 7.81 -6.06 15.72
C GLN A 73 6.59 -5.70 14.84
N GLY A 74 6.08 -6.66 14.04
CA GLY A 74 4.86 -6.51 13.25
C GLY A 74 5.08 -6.26 11.76
N TYR A 75 6.31 -6.22 11.29
CA TYR A 75 6.81 -6.11 9.93
C TYR A 75 6.44 -4.80 9.21
N TRP A 76 5.18 -4.60 8.84
CA TRP A 76 4.70 -3.32 8.34
C TRP A 76 4.42 -2.36 9.49
N PHE A 77 4.47 -1.07 9.20
CA PHE A 77 4.03 -0.06 10.13
C PHE A 77 2.53 -0.22 10.41
N ASN A 78 2.09 -0.01 11.64
CA ASN A 78 0.69 -0.18 12.01
C ASN A 78 0.37 0.53 13.35
N ILE A 79 -0.88 0.43 13.77
CA ILE A 79 -1.36 1.05 15.01
C ILE A 79 -0.63 0.54 16.28
N ASN A 80 -0.02 -0.66 16.24
CA ASN A 80 0.60 -1.28 17.41
C ASN A 80 2.07 -0.91 17.58
N ASN A 81 2.78 -0.56 16.47
CA ASN A 81 4.24 -0.40 16.45
C ASN A 81 4.71 1.01 16.01
N TYR A 82 3.89 2.03 16.23
CA TYR A 82 4.23 3.41 15.84
C TYR A 82 5.51 3.94 16.54
N ARG A 83 5.86 3.44 17.73
CA ARG A 83 7.10 3.82 18.43
C ARG A 83 8.33 3.21 17.76
N GLU A 84 8.22 1.96 17.39
CA GLU A 84 9.23 1.21 16.64
C GLU A 84 9.43 1.81 15.25
N ALA A 85 8.36 2.26 14.59
CA ALA A 85 8.42 2.95 13.31
C ALA A 85 9.20 4.28 13.41
N VAL A 86 8.97 5.08 14.44
CA VAL A 86 9.73 6.32 14.69
C VAL A 86 11.21 6.03 14.99
N ALA A 87 11.48 5.01 15.81
CA ALA A 87 12.84 4.57 16.10
C ALA A 87 13.55 4.03 14.84
N ARG A 88 12.81 3.28 14.01
CA ARG A 88 13.32 2.77 12.73
C ARG A 88 13.76 3.88 11.79
N TYR A 89 12.97 4.95 11.69
CA TYR A 89 13.35 6.09 10.87
C TYR A 89 14.61 6.79 11.41
N ALA A 90 14.75 6.95 12.72
CA ALA A 90 15.97 7.51 13.30
C ALA A 90 17.21 6.68 12.99
N ALA A 91 17.16 5.37 13.19
CA ALA A 91 18.25 4.46 12.83
C ALA A 91 18.54 4.46 11.31
N PHE A 92 17.51 4.56 10.48
CA PHE A 92 17.65 4.69 9.03
C PHE A 92 18.38 5.98 8.64
N GLN A 93 18.12 7.10 9.30
CA GLN A 93 18.82 8.36 9.04
C GLN A 93 20.33 8.25 9.36
N GLU A 94 20.66 7.69 10.52
CA GLU A 94 22.06 7.45 10.95
C GLU A 94 22.79 6.56 9.91
N TRP A 95 22.17 5.45 9.54
CA TRP A 95 22.71 4.53 8.52
C TRP A 95 22.84 5.19 7.14
N THR A 96 21.86 5.99 6.75
CA THR A 96 21.89 6.74 5.48
C THR A 96 23.06 7.72 5.45
N ALA A 97 23.28 8.46 6.54
CA ALA A 97 24.39 9.40 6.67
C ALA A 97 25.75 8.69 6.71
N GLU A 98 25.89 7.60 7.49
CA GLU A 98 27.10 6.82 7.60
C GLU A 98 27.56 6.26 6.24
N HIS A 99 26.61 5.80 5.44
CA HIS A 99 26.91 5.17 4.16
C HIS A 99 26.76 6.08 2.93
N GLY A 100 26.41 7.36 3.11
CA GLY A 100 26.24 8.31 2.02
C GLY A 100 25.16 7.89 1.02
N LEU A 101 24.02 7.38 1.50
CA LEU A 101 22.93 6.90 0.65
C LEU A 101 22.08 8.07 0.16
N ILE A 102 21.54 7.93 -1.04
CA ILE A 102 20.70 8.94 -1.69
C ILE A 102 19.32 8.35 -1.95
N TRP A 103 18.30 9.02 -1.46
CA TRP A 103 16.91 8.60 -1.60
C TRP A 103 16.08 9.70 -2.23
N ARG A 104 15.20 9.32 -3.15
CA ARG A 104 14.20 10.23 -3.72
C ARG A 104 13.01 10.42 -2.78
N ALA A 105 12.58 9.35 -2.16
CA ALA A 105 11.40 9.33 -1.30
C ALA A 105 11.53 8.27 -0.20
N ILE A 106 10.71 8.42 0.83
CA ILE A 106 10.54 7.47 1.91
C ILE A 106 9.11 6.94 1.89
N GLY A 107 8.97 5.62 1.74
CA GLY A 107 7.70 4.91 1.73
C GLY A 107 7.27 4.50 3.14
N LEU A 108 6.05 4.88 3.50
CA LEU A 108 5.37 4.50 4.73
C LEU A 108 4.26 3.51 4.36
N ASP A 109 4.49 2.25 4.69
CA ASP A 109 3.56 1.16 4.46
C ASP A 109 2.81 0.86 5.75
N ILE A 110 1.60 1.41 5.86
CA ILE A 110 0.80 1.26 7.05
C ILE A 110 -0.27 0.20 6.79
N GLU A 111 0.06 -1.02 7.21
CA GLU A 111 -0.73 -2.22 6.94
C GLU A 111 -1.19 -2.94 8.22
N PHE A 112 -1.70 -4.15 8.02
CA PHE A 112 -2.05 -5.05 9.12
C PHE A 112 -0.79 -5.43 9.92
N ASP A 113 -0.93 -5.51 11.23
CA ASP A 113 0.12 -6.13 12.05
C ASP A 113 0.29 -7.61 11.65
N MET A 114 1.47 -7.98 11.16
CA MET A 114 1.74 -9.35 10.70
C MET A 114 1.48 -10.39 11.80
N ARG A 115 1.69 -10.04 13.05
CA ARG A 115 1.44 -10.92 14.21
C ARG A 115 -0.07 -11.19 14.36
N ASP A 116 -0.90 -10.16 14.22
CA ASP A 116 -2.35 -10.28 14.23
C ASP A 116 -2.83 -11.09 13.03
N LEU A 117 -2.28 -10.84 11.86
CA LEU A 117 -2.62 -11.55 10.63
C LEU A 117 -2.29 -13.05 10.74
N ARG A 118 -1.10 -13.40 11.24
CA ARG A 118 -0.72 -14.79 11.51
C ARG A 118 -1.65 -15.46 12.54
N ALA A 119 -2.00 -14.75 13.61
CA ALA A 119 -2.93 -15.25 14.61
C ALA A 119 -4.33 -15.52 14.02
N ILE A 120 -4.83 -14.64 13.15
CA ILE A 120 -6.12 -14.80 12.45
C ILE A 120 -6.08 -15.99 11.49
N LEU A 121 -4.97 -16.17 10.77
CA LEU A 121 -4.80 -17.32 9.86
C LEU A 121 -4.72 -18.65 10.59
N ALA A 122 -4.12 -18.67 11.79
CA ALA A 122 -4.06 -19.86 12.65
C ALA A 122 -5.42 -20.16 13.32
N ASP A 123 -6.14 -19.15 13.76
CA ASP A 123 -7.46 -19.27 14.37
C ASP A 123 -8.36 -18.09 13.97
N ARG A 124 -9.36 -18.37 13.13
CA ARG A 124 -10.31 -17.34 12.63
C ARG A 124 -11.09 -16.63 13.74
N ARG A 125 -11.19 -17.20 14.95
CA ARG A 125 -11.83 -16.54 16.10
C ARG A 125 -11.05 -15.29 16.55
N GLN A 126 -9.74 -15.25 16.28
CA GLN A 126 -8.92 -14.07 16.55
C GLN A 126 -9.34 -12.85 15.75
N LEU A 127 -9.96 -13.02 14.58
CA LEU A 127 -10.44 -11.91 13.75
C LEU A 127 -11.38 -10.99 14.55
N ALA A 128 -12.42 -11.54 15.16
CA ALA A 128 -13.36 -10.73 15.95
C ALA A 128 -12.67 -10.04 17.13
N ARG A 129 -11.76 -10.74 17.81
CA ARG A 129 -10.98 -10.18 18.93
C ARG A 129 -10.10 -9.00 18.50
N VAL A 130 -9.38 -9.15 17.38
CA VAL A 130 -8.52 -8.10 16.83
C VAL A 130 -9.36 -6.90 16.40
N MET A 131 -10.46 -7.14 15.68
CA MET A 131 -11.37 -6.09 15.23
C MET A 131 -11.97 -5.30 16.39
N LEU A 132 -12.47 -5.98 17.44
CA LEU A 132 -13.01 -5.33 18.63
C LEU A 132 -11.95 -4.53 19.37
N ARG A 133 -10.77 -5.12 19.58
CA ARG A 133 -9.65 -4.40 20.18
C ARG A 133 -9.34 -3.10 19.43
N ASN A 134 -9.19 -3.19 18.11
CA ASN A 134 -8.86 -2.02 17.26
C ASN A 134 -10.00 -0.99 17.25
N LEU A 135 -11.27 -1.43 17.26
CA LEU A 135 -12.44 -0.56 17.25
C LEU A 135 -12.55 0.29 18.51
N PHE A 136 -12.25 -0.29 19.69
CA PHE A 136 -12.49 0.35 20.98
C PHE A 136 -11.25 1.04 21.57
N ASP A 137 -10.04 0.73 21.11
CA ASP A 137 -8.83 1.39 21.63
C ASP A 137 -8.56 2.74 20.93
N HIS A 138 -9.43 3.70 21.23
CA HIS A 138 -9.33 5.05 20.68
C HIS A 138 -8.05 5.79 21.13
N GLN A 139 -7.53 5.48 22.30
CA GLN A 139 -6.34 6.16 22.83
C GLN A 139 -5.09 5.74 22.06
N ARG A 140 -4.92 4.42 21.82
CA ARG A 140 -3.82 3.90 21.01
C ARG A 140 -3.88 4.48 19.59
N ARG A 141 -5.08 4.45 18.96
CA ARG A 141 -5.27 5.02 17.63
C ARG A 141 -4.85 6.50 17.56
N ARG A 142 -5.31 7.33 18.50
CA ARG A 142 -4.93 8.75 18.53
C ARG A 142 -3.43 8.96 18.66
N ARG A 143 -2.76 8.19 19.51
CA ARG A 143 -1.30 8.25 19.67
C ARG A 143 -0.57 7.83 18.40
N ALA A 144 -1.01 6.74 17.76
CA ALA A 144 -0.41 6.27 16.52
C ALA A 144 -0.60 7.28 15.38
N VAL A 145 -1.81 7.82 15.19
CA VAL A 145 -2.08 8.87 14.20
C VAL A 145 -1.15 10.07 14.42
N ALA A 146 -1.07 10.59 15.63
CA ALA A 146 -0.20 11.73 15.94
C ALA A 146 1.27 11.42 15.67
N ALA A 147 1.73 10.21 16.00
CA ALA A 147 3.11 9.79 15.79
C ALA A 147 3.44 9.68 14.29
N TYR A 148 2.56 9.08 13.46
CA TYR A 148 2.79 8.96 12.03
C TYR A 148 2.68 10.29 11.30
N HIS A 149 1.79 11.20 11.71
CA HIS A 149 1.75 12.55 11.19
C HIS A 149 3.07 13.28 11.48
N ALA A 150 3.53 13.24 12.73
CA ALA A 150 4.81 13.84 13.10
C ALA A 150 5.99 13.19 12.36
N LEU A 151 5.94 11.88 12.13
CA LEU A 151 6.95 11.18 11.35
C LEU A 151 6.96 11.65 9.90
N ALA A 152 5.80 11.76 9.24
CA ALA A 152 5.70 12.25 7.86
C ALA A 152 6.21 13.70 7.74
N GLU A 153 5.86 14.58 8.69
CA GLU A 153 6.37 15.95 8.74
C GLU A 153 7.91 15.98 8.92
N ARG A 154 8.44 15.14 9.78
CA ARG A 154 9.88 15.03 9.97
C ARG A 154 10.60 14.56 8.70
N ILE A 155 10.08 13.53 8.01
CA ILE A 155 10.64 13.05 6.75
C ILE A 155 10.70 14.18 5.71
N ARG A 156 9.64 15.00 5.63
CA ARG A 156 9.63 16.18 4.73
C ARG A 156 10.65 17.24 5.16
N ALA A 157 10.74 17.51 6.46
CA ALA A 157 11.72 18.46 7.00
C ALA A 157 13.16 18.02 6.73
N ASP A 158 13.42 16.71 6.67
CA ASP A 158 14.70 16.14 6.30
C ASP A 158 14.97 16.15 4.78
N GLY A 159 14.04 16.73 3.97
CA GLY A 159 14.18 16.95 2.54
C GLY A 159 13.69 15.79 1.64
N TYR A 160 13.01 14.80 2.18
CA TYR A 160 12.49 13.67 1.40
C TYR A 160 11.01 13.83 1.06
N GLN A 161 10.61 13.34 -0.11
CA GLN A 161 9.20 13.10 -0.41
C GLN A 161 8.68 11.91 0.40
N THR A 162 7.43 11.98 0.83
CA THR A 162 6.76 10.86 1.50
C THR A 162 5.86 10.11 0.51
N GLU A 163 5.93 8.79 0.53
CA GLU A 163 5.03 7.90 -0.22
C GLU A 163 4.27 6.99 0.76
N SER A 164 3.06 6.58 0.41
CA SER A 164 2.34 5.50 1.13
C SER A 164 1.74 4.50 0.17
N TYR A 165 1.64 3.26 0.64
CA TYR A 165 1.06 2.14 -0.07
C TYR A 165 -0.25 1.79 0.63
N ILE A 166 -1.38 2.01 -0.05
CA ILE A 166 -2.68 1.94 0.59
C ILE A 166 -3.56 0.84 -0.01
N LEU A 167 -4.41 0.26 0.81
CA LEU A 167 -5.44 -0.64 0.33
C LEU A 167 -6.58 0.15 -0.32
N PRO A 168 -7.18 -0.35 -1.43
CA PRO A 168 -8.12 0.42 -2.25
C PRO A 168 -9.34 0.95 -1.47
N PHE A 169 -9.84 0.23 -0.48
CA PHE A 169 -11.01 0.68 0.29
C PHE A 169 -10.77 1.98 1.10
N ALA A 170 -9.52 2.38 1.35
CA ALA A 170 -9.21 3.66 1.99
C ALA A 170 -9.74 4.84 1.16
N LEU A 171 -9.75 4.72 -0.17
CA LEU A 171 -10.31 5.73 -1.08
C LEU A 171 -11.83 5.89 -0.89
N ASP A 172 -12.56 4.78 -0.69
CA ASP A 172 -14.01 4.84 -0.45
C ASP A 172 -14.31 5.43 0.93
N GLU A 173 -13.51 5.13 1.97
CA GLU A 173 -13.65 5.73 3.30
C GLU A 173 -13.45 7.25 3.27
N ARG A 174 -12.40 7.72 2.60
CA ARG A 174 -12.12 9.16 2.45
C ARG A 174 -13.25 9.87 1.73
N ARG A 175 -13.75 9.30 0.64
CA ARG A 175 -14.87 9.87 -0.14
C ARG A 175 -16.13 10.08 0.69
N ILE A 176 -16.36 9.23 1.68
CA ILE A 176 -17.54 9.27 2.56
C ILE A 176 -17.26 10.02 3.88
N GLY A 177 -15.98 10.28 4.20
CA GLY A 177 -15.57 10.81 5.50
C GLY A 177 -15.75 9.79 6.63
N ALA A 178 -15.58 8.50 6.33
CA ALA A 178 -15.67 7.40 7.28
C ALA A 178 -14.27 6.88 7.67
N THR A 179 -14.20 6.16 8.77
CA THR A 179 -12.96 5.49 9.23
C THR A 179 -13.25 4.11 9.84
N LEU A 180 -14.38 3.50 9.48
CA LEU A 180 -14.81 2.24 10.09
C LEU A 180 -13.85 1.09 9.77
N LEU A 181 -13.48 0.94 8.50
CA LEU A 181 -12.58 -0.14 8.07
C LEU A 181 -11.19 0.06 8.65
N GLN A 182 -10.64 1.28 8.60
CA GLN A 182 -9.39 1.61 9.24
C GLN A 182 -9.41 1.30 10.74
N ARG A 183 -10.52 1.60 11.43
CA ARG A 183 -10.67 1.29 12.87
C ARG A 183 -10.76 -0.19 13.14
N LEU A 184 -11.44 -0.95 12.29
CA LEU A 184 -11.57 -2.41 12.43
C LEU A 184 -10.23 -3.12 12.14
N THR A 185 -9.52 -2.67 11.13
CA THR A 185 -8.30 -3.31 10.65
C THR A 185 -7.02 -2.84 11.34
N GLY A 186 -7.07 -1.69 12.04
CA GLY A 186 -5.88 -1.07 12.61
C GLY A 186 -5.03 -0.27 11.62
N LEU A 187 -5.55 -0.07 10.41
CA LEU A 187 -4.93 0.79 9.41
C LEU A 187 -5.06 2.26 9.77
N LEU A 188 -4.14 3.06 9.27
CA LEU A 188 -4.15 4.50 9.48
C LEU A 188 -3.96 5.20 8.14
N ASP A 189 -4.71 6.27 7.98
CA ASP A 189 -4.55 7.18 6.85
C ASP A 189 -3.63 8.33 7.27
N VAL A 190 -2.52 8.50 6.57
CA VAL A 190 -1.51 9.52 6.88
C VAL A 190 -1.29 10.37 5.65
N PRO A 191 -1.36 11.72 5.76
CA PRO A 191 -1.09 12.60 4.64
C PRO A 191 0.35 12.47 4.15
N VAL A 192 0.51 12.11 2.87
CA VAL A 192 1.79 11.95 2.19
C VAL A 192 1.80 12.73 0.88
N ASP A 193 2.97 12.88 0.27
CA ASP A 193 3.11 13.62 -0.99
C ASP A 193 2.65 12.77 -2.18
N ARG A 194 2.75 11.45 -2.08
CA ARG A 194 2.29 10.52 -3.10
C ARG A 194 1.70 9.25 -2.49
N GLU A 195 0.57 8.84 -3.00
CA GLU A 195 -0.07 7.58 -2.65
C GLU A 195 -0.07 6.63 -3.83
N LEU A 196 0.17 5.37 -3.53
CA LEU A 196 0.11 4.26 -4.49
C LEU A 196 -0.87 3.20 -3.95
N PRO A 197 -2.14 3.25 -4.36
CA PRO A 197 -3.06 2.15 -4.05
C PRO A 197 -2.58 0.83 -4.65
N MET A 198 -2.55 -0.20 -3.83
CA MET A 198 -2.16 -1.56 -4.21
C MET A 198 -3.32 -2.24 -4.92
N LEU A 199 -3.37 -2.10 -6.25
CA LEU A 199 -4.41 -2.67 -7.10
C LEU A 199 -3.95 -4.01 -7.70
N TYR A 200 -3.49 -4.92 -6.85
CA TYR A 200 -2.90 -6.19 -7.25
C TYR A 200 -3.98 -7.15 -7.76
N SER A 201 -4.13 -7.23 -9.07
CA SER A 201 -5.18 -8.03 -9.72
C SER A 201 -5.07 -9.53 -9.44
N SER A 202 -3.86 -10.04 -9.18
CA SER A 202 -3.63 -11.44 -8.82
C SER A 202 -4.36 -11.88 -7.56
N PHE A 203 -4.51 -10.97 -6.57
CA PHE A 203 -5.14 -11.28 -5.28
C PHE A 203 -6.67 -11.31 -5.37
N LEU A 204 -7.22 -10.70 -6.40
CA LEU A 204 -8.67 -10.47 -6.51
C LEU A 204 -9.26 -11.14 -7.76
N ARG A 205 -8.63 -12.22 -8.27
CA ARG A 205 -9.20 -13.00 -9.38
C ARG A 205 -10.58 -13.54 -9.02
N PRO A 206 -11.54 -13.54 -9.94
CA PRO A 206 -11.45 -13.08 -11.33
C PRO A 206 -11.68 -11.56 -11.52
N PHE A 207 -11.97 -10.80 -10.48
CA PHE A 207 -12.37 -9.38 -10.54
C PHE A 207 -11.19 -8.40 -10.57
N GLY A 208 -9.95 -8.88 -10.49
CA GLY A 208 -8.77 -8.06 -10.29
C GLY A 208 -8.59 -6.93 -11.32
N ALA A 209 -8.80 -7.21 -12.61
CA ALA A 209 -8.75 -6.18 -13.66
C ALA A 209 -9.87 -5.13 -13.48
N GLY A 210 -11.06 -5.56 -13.05
CA GLY A 210 -12.16 -4.66 -12.71
C GLY A 210 -11.87 -3.76 -11.51
N VAL A 211 -11.18 -4.28 -10.48
CA VAL A 211 -10.71 -3.50 -9.33
C VAL A 211 -9.71 -2.45 -9.79
N LEU A 212 -8.70 -2.85 -10.56
CA LEU A 212 -7.71 -1.93 -11.12
C LEU A 212 -8.39 -0.81 -11.91
N TRP A 213 -9.31 -1.15 -12.80
CA TRP A 213 -10.02 -0.18 -13.63
C TRP A 213 -10.96 0.73 -12.85
N SER A 214 -11.67 0.21 -11.84
CA SER A 214 -12.60 0.98 -11.02
C SER A 214 -11.88 1.96 -10.10
N TYR A 215 -10.91 1.49 -9.32
CA TYR A 215 -10.18 2.33 -8.36
C TYR A 215 -9.12 3.21 -9.02
N GLY A 216 -8.50 2.75 -10.10
CA GLY A 216 -7.47 3.49 -10.80
C GLY A 216 -7.93 4.82 -11.38
N ARG A 217 -9.26 5.01 -11.60
CA ARG A 217 -9.85 6.28 -12.03
C ARG A 217 -9.85 7.36 -10.94
N ASP A 218 -9.67 6.98 -9.69
CA ASP A 218 -9.73 7.87 -8.54
C ASP A 218 -8.33 8.33 -8.08
N VAL A 219 -7.26 7.93 -8.80
CA VAL A 219 -5.86 8.12 -8.34
C VAL A 219 -4.93 8.62 -9.44
N GLN A 220 -3.78 9.19 -9.05
CA GLN A 220 -2.76 9.70 -9.98
C GLN A 220 -1.56 8.75 -10.13
N ALA A 221 -1.44 7.80 -9.24
CA ALA A 221 -0.42 6.76 -9.25
C ALA A 221 -1.02 5.48 -8.67
N LEU A 222 -0.56 4.32 -9.11
CA LEU A 222 -1.04 3.05 -8.60
C LEU A 222 0.02 1.95 -8.67
N ALA A 223 -0.19 0.88 -7.93
CA ALA A 223 0.65 -0.30 -7.98
C ALA A 223 -0.11 -1.50 -8.55
N VAL A 224 0.53 -2.20 -9.51
CA VAL A 224 0.05 -3.44 -10.12
C VAL A 224 0.86 -4.64 -9.63
N GLY A 225 0.30 -5.82 -9.64
CA GLY A 225 0.99 -7.02 -9.19
C GLY A 225 0.00 -8.18 -8.90
N SER A 226 0.50 -9.19 -8.23
CA SER A 226 1.90 -9.50 -7.90
C SER A 226 2.53 -10.37 -8.98
N THR A 227 3.79 -10.11 -9.31
CA THR A 227 4.59 -10.98 -10.19
C THR A 227 5.34 -12.06 -9.41
N GLY A 228 5.05 -12.17 -8.11
CA GLY A 228 5.71 -13.06 -7.15
C GLY A 228 6.85 -12.37 -6.41
N GLY A 229 7.26 -12.90 -5.28
CA GLY A 229 8.20 -12.28 -4.35
C GLY A 229 7.48 -11.67 -3.15
N GLY A 230 8.23 -10.95 -2.32
CA GLY A 230 7.75 -10.37 -1.08
C GLY A 230 7.75 -11.36 0.09
N VAL A 231 7.31 -10.88 1.25
CA VAL A 231 7.22 -11.67 2.47
C VAL A 231 6.11 -12.70 2.38
N SER A 232 6.40 -13.92 2.86
CA SER A 232 5.40 -14.98 2.96
C SER A 232 4.50 -14.76 4.17
N VAL A 233 3.21 -14.55 3.93
CA VAL A 233 2.19 -14.47 4.96
C VAL A 233 1.23 -15.63 4.80
N GLY A 234 1.41 -16.66 5.56
CA GLY A 234 0.53 -17.83 5.82
C GLY A 234 -0.51 -18.20 4.75
N GLY A 235 -0.09 -18.47 3.51
CA GLY A 235 -0.99 -18.86 2.42
C GLY A 235 -1.03 -17.88 1.23
N ALA A 236 -0.42 -16.70 1.33
CA ALA A 236 -0.25 -15.80 0.19
C ALA A 236 0.62 -16.46 -0.91
N ASP A 237 1.52 -17.35 -0.54
CA ASP A 237 2.31 -18.18 -1.47
C ASP A 237 1.46 -19.08 -2.39
N ARG A 238 0.18 -19.26 -2.07
CA ARG A 238 -0.76 -20.03 -2.90
C ARG A 238 -1.38 -19.19 -4.02
N ILE A 239 -1.21 -17.88 -3.99
CA ILE A 239 -1.74 -17.00 -5.03
C ILE A 239 -0.76 -17.03 -6.20
N ALA A 240 -1.22 -17.57 -7.34
CA ALA A 240 -0.39 -17.61 -8.53
C ALA A 240 0.00 -16.19 -8.96
N PRO A 241 1.30 -15.94 -9.22
CA PRO A 241 1.76 -14.68 -9.78
C PRO A 241 1.03 -14.33 -11.10
N LEU A 242 1.09 -13.07 -11.49
CA LEU A 242 0.57 -12.66 -12.80
C LEU A 242 1.37 -13.34 -13.93
N SER A 243 0.68 -13.89 -14.91
CA SER A 243 1.29 -14.23 -16.19
C SER A 243 1.73 -12.96 -16.91
N TRP A 244 2.53 -13.11 -17.98
CA TRP A 244 2.89 -11.96 -18.79
C TRP A 244 1.68 -11.26 -19.40
N GLU A 245 0.71 -12.01 -19.88
CA GLU A 245 -0.50 -11.51 -20.49
C GLU A 245 -1.34 -10.71 -19.51
N GLU A 246 -1.44 -11.20 -18.26
CA GLU A 246 -2.12 -10.50 -17.16
C GLU A 246 -1.38 -9.22 -16.79
N LEU A 247 -0.04 -9.27 -16.63
CA LEU A 247 0.77 -8.08 -16.32
C LEU A 247 0.69 -7.06 -17.46
N ALA A 248 0.82 -7.49 -18.70
CA ALA A 248 0.73 -6.62 -19.88
C ALA A 248 -0.62 -5.93 -19.99
N ARG A 249 -1.71 -6.65 -19.72
CA ARG A 249 -3.06 -6.10 -19.63
C ARG A 249 -3.13 -5.04 -18.52
N ASP A 250 -2.67 -5.36 -17.33
CA ASP A 250 -2.76 -4.47 -16.17
C ASP A 250 -1.93 -3.21 -16.36
N LEU A 251 -0.74 -3.32 -16.93
CA LEU A 251 0.11 -2.18 -17.29
C LEU A 251 -0.55 -1.24 -18.30
N ARG A 252 -1.17 -1.80 -19.36
CA ARG A 252 -1.91 -0.99 -20.36
C ARG A 252 -3.14 -0.33 -19.77
N LEU A 253 -3.89 -1.04 -18.90
CA LEU A 253 -5.02 -0.46 -18.18
C LEU A 253 -4.56 0.67 -17.26
N ALA A 254 -3.49 0.45 -16.51
CA ALA A 254 -2.90 1.46 -15.61
C ALA A 254 -2.40 2.68 -16.37
N HIS A 255 -1.71 2.49 -17.50
CA HIS A 255 -1.20 3.58 -18.33
C HIS A 255 -2.30 4.48 -18.88
N ARG A 256 -3.51 3.97 -19.12
CA ARG A 256 -4.67 4.79 -19.50
C ARG A 256 -5.23 5.64 -18.37
N LEU A 257 -4.82 5.39 -17.14
CA LEU A 257 -5.38 6.02 -15.94
C LEU A 257 -4.39 6.98 -15.26
N CYS A 258 -3.09 6.68 -15.32
CA CYS A 258 -2.07 7.47 -14.65
C CYS A 258 -0.68 7.33 -15.30
N ASP A 259 0.18 8.33 -15.03
CA ASP A 259 1.55 8.40 -15.56
C ASP A 259 2.59 7.80 -14.61
N THR A 260 2.18 7.27 -13.47
CA THR A 260 3.09 6.69 -12.47
C THR A 260 2.57 5.33 -12.06
N ILE A 261 3.34 4.29 -12.39
CA ILE A 261 2.96 2.90 -12.16
C ILE A 261 4.08 2.22 -11.35
N ALA A 262 3.71 1.59 -10.26
CA ALA A 262 4.61 0.71 -9.52
C ALA A 262 4.27 -0.76 -9.82
N VAL A 263 5.28 -1.62 -9.81
CA VAL A 263 5.12 -3.06 -10.06
C VAL A 263 5.65 -3.85 -8.87
N PHE A 264 4.82 -4.68 -8.28
CA PHE A 264 5.22 -5.63 -7.24
C PHE A 264 5.32 -7.03 -7.85
N SER A 265 6.54 -7.61 -8.01
CA SER A 265 7.82 -7.13 -7.53
C SER A 265 8.92 -7.23 -8.60
N LEU A 266 10.07 -6.58 -8.34
CA LEU A 266 11.26 -6.66 -9.19
C LEU A 266 11.78 -8.10 -9.28
N GLU A 267 11.94 -8.76 -8.14
CA GLU A 267 12.44 -10.14 -8.07
C GLU A 267 11.51 -11.12 -8.79
N GLY A 268 10.21 -10.88 -8.77
CA GLY A 268 9.24 -11.64 -9.57
C GLY A 268 9.42 -11.41 -11.06
N CYS A 269 9.57 -10.15 -11.46
CA CYS A 269 9.82 -9.77 -12.86
C CYS A 269 11.14 -10.35 -13.39
N VAL A 270 12.20 -10.35 -12.58
CA VAL A 270 13.49 -10.95 -12.95
C VAL A 270 13.34 -12.47 -13.16
N ARG A 271 12.72 -13.15 -12.19
CA ARG A 271 12.51 -14.60 -12.25
C ARG A 271 11.70 -15.04 -13.46
N ALA A 272 10.72 -14.24 -13.86
CA ALA A 272 9.84 -14.53 -14.98
C ALA A 272 10.33 -13.97 -16.34
N GLY A 273 11.49 -13.28 -16.38
CA GLY A 273 12.02 -12.67 -17.60
C GLY A 273 11.21 -11.47 -18.11
N TYR A 274 10.44 -10.82 -17.23
CA TYR A 274 9.55 -9.72 -17.64
C TYR A 274 10.28 -8.41 -17.87
N LEU A 275 11.44 -8.16 -17.23
CA LEU A 275 12.19 -6.92 -17.45
C LEU A 275 12.66 -6.77 -18.89
N GLU A 276 13.09 -7.85 -19.53
CA GLU A 276 13.50 -7.84 -20.93
C GLU A 276 12.30 -7.52 -21.84
N ARG A 277 11.16 -8.17 -21.58
CA ARG A 277 9.92 -7.95 -22.35
C ARG A 277 9.38 -6.52 -22.20
N LEU A 278 9.57 -5.88 -21.04
CA LEU A 278 9.17 -4.50 -20.79
C LEU A 278 9.96 -3.47 -21.60
N ARG A 279 11.21 -3.77 -22.00
CA ARG A 279 12.04 -2.85 -22.79
C ARG A 279 11.46 -2.57 -24.20
N SER A 280 10.74 -3.52 -24.76
CA SER A 280 10.05 -3.39 -26.04
C SER A 280 8.53 -3.35 -25.90
N PHE A 281 8.04 -2.99 -24.70
CA PHE A 281 6.61 -3.05 -24.42
C PHE A 281 5.86 -1.93 -25.12
N ASP A 282 4.84 -2.32 -25.89
CA ASP A 282 3.93 -1.38 -26.53
C ASP A 282 2.83 -0.96 -25.53
N TRP A 283 3.00 0.25 -24.98
CA TRP A 283 2.09 0.86 -24.02
C TRP A 283 0.76 1.27 -24.63
N ASP A 284 0.75 1.64 -25.91
CA ASP A 284 -0.43 2.12 -26.64
C ASP A 284 -1.22 0.96 -27.29
N ALA A 285 -0.71 -0.28 -27.21
CA ALA A 285 -1.40 -1.45 -27.79
C ALA A 285 -2.84 -1.58 -27.27
N PRO A 286 -3.78 -2.00 -28.09
CA PRO A 286 -5.16 -2.22 -27.69
C PRO A 286 -5.26 -3.17 -26.49
N VAL A 287 -6.13 -2.83 -25.55
CA VAL A 287 -6.46 -3.67 -24.38
C VAL A 287 -7.97 -3.65 -24.17
N ASP A 288 -8.54 -4.82 -23.95
CA ASP A 288 -9.96 -4.96 -23.63
C ASP A 288 -10.24 -4.37 -22.24
N LEU A 289 -11.20 -3.47 -22.19
CA LEU A 289 -11.62 -2.88 -20.93
C LEU A 289 -12.46 -3.88 -20.12
N PRO A 290 -12.16 -4.09 -18.84
CA PRO A 290 -12.88 -5.03 -17.98
C PRO A 290 -14.23 -4.44 -17.52
N VAL A 291 -15.11 -4.10 -18.50
CA VAL A 291 -16.35 -3.35 -18.23
C VAL A 291 -17.29 -4.11 -17.30
N ARG A 292 -17.45 -5.42 -17.51
CA ARG A 292 -18.36 -6.26 -16.71
C ARG A 292 -17.88 -6.38 -15.27
N GLU A 293 -16.61 -6.70 -15.10
CA GLU A 293 -15.95 -6.82 -13.80
C GLU A 293 -15.95 -5.47 -13.07
N ALA A 294 -15.62 -4.39 -13.77
CA ALA A 294 -15.65 -3.04 -13.21
C ALA A 294 -17.05 -2.64 -12.75
N MET A 295 -18.12 -2.95 -13.50
CA MET A 295 -19.50 -2.69 -13.07
C MET A 295 -19.83 -3.46 -11.77
N GLN A 296 -19.37 -4.69 -11.62
CA GLN A 296 -19.60 -5.47 -10.40
C GLN A 296 -18.85 -4.87 -9.21
N VAL A 297 -17.60 -4.45 -9.43
CA VAL A 297 -16.79 -3.74 -8.42
C VAL A 297 -17.46 -2.41 -8.03
N GLU A 298 -17.95 -1.63 -8.98
CA GLU A 298 -18.65 -0.37 -8.69
C GLU A 298 -19.94 -0.57 -7.87
N ARG A 299 -20.71 -1.64 -8.15
CA ARG A 299 -21.86 -2.01 -7.32
C ARG A 299 -21.45 -2.37 -5.90
N PHE A 300 -20.38 -3.14 -5.74
CA PHE A 300 -19.82 -3.46 -4.43
C PHE A 300 -19.33 -2.20 -3.69
N ARG A 301 -18.60 -1.31 -4.38
CA ARG A 301 -18.15 -0.03 -3.84
C ARG A 301 -19.32 0.86 -3.42
N ALA A 302 -20.39 0.90 -4.21
CA ALA A 302 -21.61 1.65 -3.87
C ALA A 302 -22.26 1.11 -2.59
N LEU A 303 -22.39 -0.20 -2.46
CA LEU A 303 -22.90 -0.84 -1.24
C LEU A 303 -21.97 -0.55 -0.03
N LEU A 304 -20.68 -0.73 -0.20
CA LEU A 304 -19.67 -0.43 0.83
C LEU A 304 -19.78 1.04 1.29
N ARG A 305 -19.82 1.98 0.36
CA ARG A 305 -19.98 3.41 0.66
C ARG A 305 -21.28 3.70 1.41
N SER A 306 -22.37 3.01 1.10
CA SER A 306 -23.64 3.14 1.84
C SER A 306 -23.48 2.68 3.29
N ILE A 307 -22.84 1.54 3.51
CA ILE A 307 -22.54 1.03 4.86
C ILE A 307 -21.64 2.01 5.63
N LEU A 308 -20.58 2.49 4.98
CA LEU A 308 -19.66 3.47 5.56
C LEU A 308 -20.35 4.78 5.90
N TRP A 309 -21.24 5.26 5.03
CA TRP A 309 -22.03 6.47 5.27
C TRP A 309 -22.93 6.34 6.49
N ILE A 310 -23.63 5.22 6.62
CA ILE A 310 -24.45 4.92 7.82
C ILE A 310 -23.55 4.89 9.06
N SER A 311 -22.45 4.18 9.02
CA SER A 311 -21.53 4.03 10.16
C SER A 311 -20.94 5.36 10.63
N ALA A 312 -20.62 6.26 9.72
CA ALA A 312 -20.06 7.57 10.02
C ALA A 312 -21.11 8.51 10.68
N ARG A 313 -22.41 8.28 10.42
CA ARG A 313 -23.51 9.10 10.90
C ARG A 313 -24.33 8.48 12.04
N MET A 314 -24.05 7.24 12.41
CA MET A 314 -24.75 6.55 13.52
C MET A 314 -24.85 7.39 14.80
N PRO A 315 -23.82 8.07 15.29
CA PRO A 315 -23.93 8.91 16.49
C PRO A 315 -24.94 10.05 16.32
N GLN A 316 -24.95 10.69 15.14
CA GLN A 316 -25.86 11.80 14.82
C GLN A 316 -27.31 11.30 14.67
N ILE A 317 -27.51 10.17 14.00
CA ILE A 317 -28.81 9.52 13.84
C ILE A 317 -29.37 9.12 15.20
N THR A 318 -28.56 8.54 16.07
CA THR A 318 -28.97 8.17 17.43
C THR A 318 -29.33 9.39 18.23
N LEU A 319 -28.55 10.46 18.17
CA LEU A 319 -28.82 11.71 18.88
C LEU A 319 -30.15 12.36 18.38
N ALA A 320 -30.35 12.37 17.07
CA ALA A 320 -31.59 12.90 16.48
C ALA A 320 -32.82 12.06 16.88
N ALA A 321 -32.69 10.72 16.90
CA ALA A 321 -33.77 9.84 17.35
C ALA A 321 -34.11 10.05 18.83
N VAL A 322 -33.10 10.17 19.69
CA VAL A 322 -33.27 10.47 21.13
C VAL A 322 -33.92 11.85 21.30
N GLY A 323 -33.45 12.86 20.56
CA GLY A 323 -34.03 14.20 20.59
C GLY A 323 -35.50 14.22 20.14
N ALA A 324 -35.82 13.55 19.02
CA ALA A 324 -37.19 13.42 18.55
C ALA A 324 -38.11 12.69 19.57
N SER A 325 -37.57 11.61 20.17
CA SER A 325 -38.29 10.87 21.22
C SER A 325 -38.58 11.75 22.46
N ALA A 326 -37.61 12.57 22.85
CA ALA A 326 -37.76 13.50 23.98
C ALA A 326 -38.80 14.57 23.66
N VAL A 327 -38.84 15.12 22.43
CA VAL A 327 -39.83 16.11 22.00
C VAL A 327 -41.22 15.50 21.98
N VAL A 328 -41.38 14.29 21.43
CA VAL A 328 -42.67 13.58 21.43
C VAL A 328 -43.15 13.32 22.86
N TRP A 329 -42.29 12.85 23.73
CA TRP A 329 -42.59 12.61 25.13
C TRP A 329 -43.02 13.89 25.89
N TRP A 330 -42.32 14.99 25.64
CA TRP A 330 -42.66 16.29 26.23
C TRP A 330 -43.98 16.81 25.75
N ALA A 331 -44.26 16.72 24.42
CA ALA A 331 -45.55 17.12 23.83
C ALA A 331 -46.74 16.29 24.32
N GLN A 332 -46.55 15.02 24.67
CA GLN A 332 -47.56 14.17 25.25
C GLN A 332 -47.85 14.51 26.73
N ARG A 333 -46.87 14.98 27.49
CA ARG A 333 -47.03 15.40 28.88
C ARG A 333 -47.77 16.77 29.01
N GLY A 334 -47.58 17.67 28.04
CA GLY A 334 -48.24 18.96 28.04
C GLY A 334 -49.74 18.91 27.66
N ARG A 335 -50.24 17.73 27.29
CA ARG A 335 -51.67 17.48 26.96
C ARG A 335 -52.46 16.79 28.08
N ARG A 336 -51.82 16.49 29.20
CA ARG A 336 -52.47 16.00 30.43
C ARG A 336 -52.46 17.10 31.50
#